data_2386054eb2796c1af508ee5719d25cc8
#
_entry.id   2386054eb2796c1af508ee5719d25cc8
#
_cell.length_a   1.000
_cell.length_b   1.000
_cell.length_c   1.000
_cell.angle_alpha   90.00
_cell.angle_beta   90.00
_cell.angle_gamma   90.00
#
_symmetry.space_group_name_H-M   'P 1'
#
loop_
_entity.id
_entity.type
_entity.pdbx_description
1 polymer ?
#
loop_
_entity_poly.entity_id
_entity_poly.type
_entity_poly.pdbx_seq_one_letter_code
_entity_poly.pdbx_strand_id
1 'polypeptide(L)'
;VGAVKYADLSQNRTTDYVFDLDKMTNTVGNTAAYMQYAYARCRAIFRRGGADDARFRTNPPAVVLGHPAERALALQLLRFPEAVEAAASDYSPHLLTVYLWELAKTYSVFFENCPVLR
;
A
#
# COMPACT_ATOMS: atom_id res chain seq x y z
N VAL A 1 -4.11 -18.72 -1.59
CA VAL A 1 -5.26 -18.18 -0.85
C VAL A 1 -5.34 -16.65 -0.96
N GLY A 2 -4.28 -15.90 -0.64
CA GLY A 2 -4.29 -14.43 -0.64
C GLY A 2 -4.61 -13.81 -2.01
N ALA A 3 -4.12 -14.39 -3.10
CA ALA A 3 -4.37 -13.90 -4.45
C ALA A 3 -5.86 -13.93 -4.82
N VAL A 4 -6.55 -15.03 -4.53
CA VAL A 4 -7.98 -15.17 -4.79
C VAL A 4 -8.80 -14.21 -3.92
N LYS A 5 -8.52 -14.14 -2.61
CA LYS A 5 -9.22 -13.20 -1.72
C LYS A 5 -9.05 -11.75 -2.16
N TYR A 6 -7.83 -11.36 -2.53
CA TYR A 6 -7.57 -9.99 -2.99
C TYR A 6 -8.27 -9.70 -4.31
N ALA A 7 -8.20 -10.63 -5.26
CA ALA A 7 -8.87 -10.48 -6.55
C ALA A 7 -10.38 -10.30 -6.38
N ASP A 8 -11.01 -11.11 -5.53
CA ASP A 8 -12.43 -11.02 -5.23
C ASP A 8 -12.80 -9.66 -4.58
N LEU A 9 -12.05 -9.25 -3.54
CA LEU A 9 -12.28 -7.98 -2.84
C LEU A 9 -11.94 -6.74 -3.68
N SER A 10 -11.11 -6.87 -4.71
CA SER A 10 -10.72 -5.78 -5.60
C SER A 10 -11.72 -5.48 -6.71
N GLN A 11 -12.71 -6.35 -6.90
CA GLN A 11 -13.80 -6.13 -7.85
C GLN A 11 -14.95 -5.39 -7.19
N ASN A 12 -15.66 -4.60 -7.99
CA ASN A 12 -16.93 -4.06 -7.54
C ASN A 12 -17.91 -5.23 -7.34
N ARG A 13 -18.49 -5.36 -6.14
CA ARG A 13 -19.39 -6.44 -5.75
C ARG A 13 -20.65 -6.57 -6.63
N THR A 14 -20.98 -5.54 -7.42
CA THR A 14 -22.15 -5.51 -8.30
C THR A 14 -21.82 -5.87 -9.74
N THR A 15 -20.56 -6.15 -10.05
CA THR A 15 -20.11 -6.49 -11.41
C THR A 15 -19.52 -7.89 -11.44
N ASP A 16 -19.82 -8.61 -12.53
CA ASP A 16 -19.19 -9.89 -12.79
C ASP A 16 -17.73 -9.70 -13.22
N TYR A 17 -16.88 -10.64 -12.88
CA TYR A 17 -15.51 -10.67 -13.35
C TYR A 17 -15.11 -12.08 -13.83
N VAL A 18 -14.17 -12.13 -14.76
CA VAL A 18 -13.63 -13.40 -15.26
C VAL A 18 -12.51 -13.87 -14.31
N PHE A 19 -12.68 -15.06 -13.77
CA PHE A 19 -11.65 -15.71 -12.96
C PHE A 19 -10.46 -16.09 -13.85
N ASP A 20 -9.29 -15.53 -13.54
CA ASP A 20 -8.03 -15.79 -14.26
C ASP A 20 -6.91 -15.91 -13.23
N LEU A 21 -6.49 -17.14 -12.97
CA LEU A 21 -5.50 -17.43 -11.94
C LEU A 21 -4.12 -16.81 -12.26
N ASP A 22 -3.74 -16.77 -13.52
CA ASP A 22 -2.44 -16.21 -13.93
C ASP A 22 -2.40 -14.70 -13.69
N LYS A 23 -3.50 -13.99 -13.98
CA LYS A 23 -3.62 -12.57 -13.63
C LYS A 23 -3.62 -12.33 -12.14
N MET A 24 -4.34 -13.14 -11.37
CA MET A 24 -4.46 -13.00 -9.91
C MET A 24 -3.15 -13.26 -9.16
N THR A 25 -2.29 -14.10 -9.70
CA THR A 25 -0.99 -14.46 -9.10
C THR A 25 0.19 -13.64 -9.64
N ASN A 26 -0.06 -12.78 -10.61
CA ASN A 26 0.98 -11.93 -11.19
C ASN A 26 1.64 -11.05 -10.12
N THR A 27 2.94 -10.89 -10.22
CA THR A 27 3.74 -10.03 -9.32
C THR A 27 3.73 -8.57 -9.71
N VAL A 28 3.11 -8.23 -10.84
CA VAL A 28 2.96 -6.87 -11.36
C VAL A 28 1.47 -6.52 -11.47
N GLY A 29 1.11 -5.28 -11.17
CA GLY A 29 -0.27 -4.80 -11.24
C GLY A 29 -0.97 -4.80 -9.88
N ASN A 30 -2.29 -4.59 -9.91
CA ASN A 30 -3.13 -4.56 -8.71
C ASN A 30 -3.42 -5.99 -8.22
N THR A 31 -2.45 -6.62 -7.59
CA THR A 31 -2.50 -8.03 -7.15
C THR A 31 -2.05 -8.17 -5.70
N ALA A 32 -2.48 -9.25 -5.06
CA ALA A 32 -2.03 -9.58 -3.70
C ALA A 32 -0.51 -9.74 -3.62
N ALA A 33 0.12 -10.36 -4.64
CA ALA A 33 1.56 -10.57 -4.67
C ALA A 33 2.31 -9.24 -4.67
N TYR A 34 1.86 -8.26 -5.45
CA TYR A 34 2.45 -6.92 -5.47
C TYR A 34 2.29 -6.19 -4.13
N MET A 35 1.11 -6.29 -3.49
CA MET A 35 0.87 -5.68 -2.17
C MET A 35 1.78 -6.30 -1.10
N GLN A 36 1.92 -7.62 -1.10
CA GLN A 36 2.82 -8.34 -0.19
C GLN A 36 4.28 -7.97 -0.44
N TYR A 37 4.69 -7.81 -1.69
CA TYR A 37 6.03 -7.36 -2.05
C TYR A 37 6.31 -5.93 -1.53
N ALA A 38 5.38 -4.98 -1.74
CA ALA A 38 5.52 -3.62 -1.22
C ALA A 38 5.65 -3.62 0.31
N TYR A 39 4.82 -4.38 1.02
CA TYR A 39 4.92 -4.55 2.47
C TYR A 39 6.25 -5.16 2.91
N ALA A 40 6.71 -6.21 2.24
CA ALA A 40 7.98 -6.87 2.56
C ALA A 40 9.18 -5.92 2.38
N ARG A 41 9.14 -5.03 1.37
CA ARG A 41 10.15 -3.97 1.18
C ARG A 41 10.15 -2.99 2.36
N CYS A 42 8.99 -2.52 2.80
CA CYS A 42 8.89 -1.67 3.98
C CYS A 42 9.51 -2.35 5.22
N ARG A 43 9.11 -3.59 5.49
CA ARG A 43 9.64 -4.35 6.64
C ARG A 43 11.15 -4.61 6.55
N ALA A 44 11.67 -4.77 5.33
CA ALA A 44 13.10 -4.95 5.12
C ALA A 44 13.91 -3.70 5.47
N ILE A 45 13.38 -2.49 5.22
CA ILE A 45 14.02 -1.23 5.63
C ILE A 45 14.14 -1.18 7.16
N PHE A 46 13.05 -1.42 7.88
CA PHE A 46 13.06 -1.42 9.36
C PHE A 46 14.06 -2.42 9.92
N ARG A 47 14.03 -3.66 9.40
CA ARG A 47 14.95 -4.71 9.85
C ARG A 47 16.43 -4.37 9.57
N ARG A 48 16.75 -3.86 8.39
CA ARG A 48 18.12 -3.49 8.02
C ARG A 48 18.60 -2.25 8.75
N GLY A 49 17.71 -1.29 9.00
CA GLY A 49 18.01 -0.07 9.74
C GLY A 49 18.04 -0.25 11.25
N GLY A 50 17.73 -1.44 11.77
CA GLY A 50 17.64 -1.68 13.22
C GLY A 50 16.59 -0.79 13.90
N ALA A 51 15.56 -0.36 13.15
CA ALA A 51 14.57 0.55 13.65
C ALA A 51 13.52 -0.15 14.52
N ASP A 52 13.19 0.43 15.65
CA ASP A 52 12.15 -0.05 16.55
C ASP A 52 10.84 0.73 16.33
N ASP A 53 9.81 0.03 15.88
CA ASP A 53 8.48 0.60 15.66
C ASP A 53 7.91 1.26 16.93
N ALA A 54 8.20 0.70 18.10
CA ALA A 54 7.70 1.21 19.39
C ALA A 54 8.28 2.59 19.70
N ARG A 55 9.56 2.80 19.39
CA ARG A 55 10.24 4.10 19.57
C ARG A 55 9.60 5.20 18.73
N PHE A 56 9.23 4.89 17.47
CA PHE A 56 8.59 5.88 16.59
C PHE A 56 7.19 6.25 17.04
N ARG A 57 6.49 5.35 17.74
CA ARG A 57 5.15 5.61 18.27
C ARG A 57 5.18 6.47 19.53
N THR A 58 6.17 6.25 20.40
CA THR A 58 6.29 6.96 21.69
C THR A 58 7.00 8.31 21.57
N ASN A 59 7.95 8.41 20.64
CA ASN A 59 8.73 9.64 20.42
C ASN A 59 8.97 9.83 18.91
N PRO A 60 7.95 10.25 18.16
CA PRO A 60 8.09 10.45 16.72
C PRO A 60 9.06 11.60 16.42
N PRO A 61 10.04 11.42 15.53
CA PRO A 61 10.91 12.50 15.11
C PRO A 61 10.13 13.54 14.29
N ALA A 62 10.67 14.74 14.20
CA ALA A 62 10.14 15.75 13.29
C ALA A 62 10.21 15.24 11.83
N VAL A 63 9.10 15.34 11.11
CA VAL A 63 9.03 14.95 9.71
C VAL A 63 9.45 16.11 8.83
N VAL A 64 10.50 15.91 8.03
CA VAL A 64 10.97 16.88 7.04
C VAL A 64 10.82 16.27 5.66
N LEU A 65 10.06 16.90 4.79
CA LEU A 65 9.77 16.44 3.43
C LEU A 65 10.57 17.28 2.43
N GLY A 66 11.76 16.80 2.08
CA GLY A 66 12.69 17.49 1.18
C GLY A 66 12.49 17.18 -0.31
N HIS A 67 11.90 16.03 -0.62
CA HIS A 67 11.73 15.55 -1.98
C HIS A 67 10.25 15.46 -2.39
N PRO A 68 9.89 15.74 -3.67
CA PRO A 68 8.50 15.63 -4.13
C PRO A 68 7.86 14.26 -3.90
N ALA A 69 8.63 13.16 -4.03
CA ALA A 69 8.14 11.81 -3.79
C ALA A 69 7.80 11.56 -2.31
N GLU A 70 8.54 12.17 -1.36
CA GLU A 70 8.21 12.12 0.08
C GLU A 70 6.88 12.82 0.36
N ARG A 71 6.69 14.00 -0.23
CA ARG A 71 5.43 14.76 -0.11
C ARG A 71 4.26 13.98 -0.70
N ALA A 72 4.43 13.40 -1.89
CA ALA A 72 3.37 12.60 -2.54
C ALA A 72 2.97 11.40 -1.66
N LEU A 73 3.94 10.68 -1.10
CA LEU A 73 3.69 9.57 -0.19
C LEU A 73 2.99 10.02 1.08
N ALA A 74 3.43 11.13 1.69
CA ALA A 74 2.80 11.67 2.90
C ALA A 74 1.33 12.04 2.65
N LEU A 75 1.03 12.71 1.53
CA LEU A 75 -0.35 13.05 1.16
C LEU A 75 -1.20 11.80 0.92
N GLN A 76 -0.64 10.77 0.27
CA GLN A 76 -1.35 9.52 0.06
C GLN A 76 -1.66 8.80 1.38
N LEU A 77 -0.73 8.82 2.34
CA LEU A 77 -0.96 8.27 3.69
C LEU A 77 -2.08 9.00 4.44
N LEU A 78 -2.15 10.33 4.33
CA LEU A 78 -3.20 11.13 4.97
C LEU A 78 -4.62 10.86 4.42
N ARG A 79 -4.74 10.31 3.23
CA ARG A 79 -6.02 9.93 2.62
C ARG A 79 -6.57 8.58 3.11
N PHE A 80 -5.86 7.88 3.97
CA PHE A 80 -6.31 6.58 4.48
C PHE A 80 -7.67 6.62 5.18
N PRO A 81 -7.96 7.59 6.08
CA PRO A 81 -9.28 7.69 6.71
C PRO A 81 -10.41 7.86 5.69
N GLU A 82 -10.22 8.66 4.66
CA GLU A 82 -11.20 8.87 3.58
C GLU A 82 -11.51 7.56 2.85
N ALA A 83 -10.47 6.78 2.54
CA ALA A 83 -10.63 5.48 1.86
C ALA A 83 -11.39 4.48 2.72
N VAL A 84 -11.13 4.46 4.02
CA VAL A 84 -11.85 3.58 4.98
C VAL A 84 -13.31 4.01 5.09
N GLU A 85 -13.57 5.29 5.23
CA GLU A 85 -14.93 5.84 5.34
C GLU A 85 -15.73 5.54 4.07
N ALA A 86 -15.16 5.78 2.89
CA ALA A 86 -15.81 5.48 1.61
C ALA A 86 -16.12 3.99 1.48
N ALA A 87 -15.16 3.12 1.79
CA ALA A 87 -15.36 1.68 1.72
C ALA A 87 -16.44 1.18 2.70
N ALA A 88 -16.51 1.78 3.89
CA ALA A 88 -17.49 1.43 4.91
C ALA A 88 -18.89 1.92 4.56
N SER A 89 -19.02 3.17 4.11
CA SER A 89 -20.32 3.80 3.77
C SER A 89 -21.04 3.08 2.64
N ASP A 90 -20.28 2.63 1.64
CA ASP A 90 -20.83 1.95 0.46
C ASP A 90 -20.79 0.43 0.57
N TYR A 91 -20.27 -0.13 1.67
CA TYR A 91 -19.98 -1.57 1.79
C TYR A 91 -19.18 -2.09 0.59
N SER A 92 -18.18 -1.32 0.16
CA SER A 92 -17.45 -1.50 -1.10
C SER A 92 -15.94 -1.69 -0.85
N PRO A 93 -15.49 -2.89 -0.47
CA PRO A 93 -14.09 -3.16 -0.12
C PRO A 93 -13.10 -2.87 -1.26
N HIS A 94 -13.57 -2.88 -2.51
CA HIS A 94 -12.73 -2.54 -3.66
C HIS A 94 -12.19 -1.11 -3.61
N LEU A 95 -12.87 -0.17 -2.95
CA LEU A 95 -12.36 1.19 -2.76
C LEU A 95 -11.10 1.21 -1.91
N LEU A 96 -11.03 0.33 -0.90
CA LEU A 96 -9.83 0.17 -0.10
C LEU A 96 -8.68 -0.48 -0.90
N THR A 97 -8.99 -1.46 -1.75
CA THR A 97 -7.94 -2.07 -2.60
C THR A 97 -7.41 -1.11 -3.65
N VAL A 98 -8.24 -0.24 -4.21
CA VAL A 98 -7.80 0.86 -5.08
C VAL A 98 -6.86 1.81 -4.34
N TYR A 99 -7.21 2.21 -3.12
CA TYR A 99 -6.35 3.04 -2.28
C TYR A 99 -5.00 2.35 -2.02
N LEU A 100 -4.99 1.08 -1.65
CA LEU A 100 -3.76 0.31 -1.39
C LEU A 100 -2.87 0.22 -2.63
N TRP A 101 -3.46 0.05 -3.81
CA TRP A 101 -2.75 0.05 -5.07
C TRP A 101 -2.07 1.39 -5.36
N GLU A 102 -2.78 2.50 -5.20
CA GLU A 102 -2.22 3.84 -5.38
C GLU A 102 -1.11 4.13 -4.34
N LEU A 103 -1.31 3.71 -3.10
CA LEU A 103 -0.31 3.83 -2.04
C LEU A 103 0.97 3.04 -2.39
N ALA A 104 0.83 1.80 -2.87
CA ALA A 104 1.97 0.97 -3.23
C ALA A 104 2.75 1.53 -4.42
N LYS A 105 2.08 2.11 -5.42
CA LYS A 105 2.73 2.83 -6.54
C LYS A 105 3.49 4.06 -6.04
N THR A 106 2.86 4.87 -5.22
CA THR A 106 3.47 6.08 -4.65
C THR A 106 4.68 5.73 -3.77
N TYR A 107 4.56 4.66 -2.98
CA TYR A 107 5.68 4.12 -2.19
C TYR A 107 6.83 3.63 -3.08
N SER A 108 6.56 2.99 -4.22
CA SER A 108 7.61 2.54 -5.14
C SER A 108 8.40 3.73 -5.72
N VAL A 109 7.71 4.80 -6.11
CA VAL A 109 8.37 6.04 -6.57
C VAL A 109 9.22 6.66 -5.46
N PHE A 110 8.69 6.72 -4.23
CA PHE A 110 9.47 7.18 -3.07
C PHE A 110 10.73 6.33 -2.86
N PHE A 111 10.58 5.01 -2.86
CA PHE A 111 11.70 4.09 -2.61
C PHE A 111 12.82 4.21 -3.64
N GLU A 112 12.48 4.49 -4.90
CA GLU A 112 13.45 4.65 -6.00
C GLU A 112 14.20 6.00 -5.92
N ASN A 113 13.54 7.05 -5.44
CA ASN A 113 14.09 8.41 -5.46
C ASN A 113 14.66 8.87 -4.11
N CYS A 114 14.27 8.25 -3.02
CA CYS A 114 14.62 8.65 -1.66
C CYS A 114 15.30 7.51 -0.91
N PRO A 115 16.65 7.38 -0.97
CA PRO A 115 17.36 6.34 -0.23
C PRO A 115 17.16 6.50 1.28
N VAL A 116 16.51 5.50 1.91
CA VAL A 116 16.23 5.52 3.36
C VAL A 116 17.43 5.05 4.18
N LEU A 117 18.19 4.08 3.65
CA LEU A 117 19.38 3.53 4.27
C LEU A 117 20.59 3.88 3.40
N ARG A 118 21.62 4.45 4.01
CA ARG A 118 22.91 4.76 3.38
C ARG A 118 23.99 3.84 3.93
#